data_2b9fb91764f25e99fea13e6e4f146a31
#
_entry.id   2b9fb91764f25e99fea13e6e4f146a31
#
_cell.length_a   1.000
_cell.length_b   1.000
_cell.length_c   1.000
_cell.angle_alpha   90.00
_cell.angle_beta   90.00
_cell.angle_gamma   90.00
#
_symmetry.space_group_name_H-M   'P 1'
#
loop_
_entity.id
_entity.type
_entity.pdbx_description
1 polymer ?
#
loop_
_entity_poly.entity_id
_entity_poly.type
_entity_poly.pdbx_seq_one_letter_code
_entity_poly.pdbx_strand_id
1 'polypeptide(L)'
;MTWVWLIVEWVVIVGGLFLFAFFANKKRKRQSQIYSIIVDADGETIPMQNIMSALQMDFSTVSKDINAMSINGNYPLLRNSHIDIGKQILVISKDRLEKQRRKTSKINKKHSATDLTVIECKHCGAKNKKGSSSECQYCGSPL
;
A
#
# COMPACT_ATOMS: atom_id res chain seq x y z
N MET A 1 37.98 37.30 -3.67
CA MET A 1 38.10 35.80 -3.64
C MET A 1 37.12 35.08 -2.69
N THR A 2 36.41 35.76 -1.81
CA THR A 2 35.47 35.14 -0.81
C THR A 2 34.17 34.64 -1.39
N TRP A 3 33.65 35.24 -2.44
CA TRP A 3 32.36 34.86 -3.04
C TRP A 3 32.35 33.50 -3.74
N VAL A 4 33.48 33.08 -4.29
CA VAL A 4 33.59 31.76 -4.95
C VAL A 4 33.49 30.63 -3.93
N TRP A 5 34.06 30.79 -2.75
CA TRP A 5 33.97 29.82 -1.65
C TRP A 5 32.54 29.64 -1.17
N LEU A 6 31.78 30.73 -1.01
CA LEU A 6 30.38 30.68 -0.61
C LEU A 6 29.51 29.93 -1.65
N ILE A 7 29.77 30.12 -2.94
CA ILE A 7 29.05 29.44 -3.99
C ILE A 7 29.34 27.93 -3.94
N VAL A 8 30.60 27.53 -3.76
CA VAL A 8 31.01 26.13 -3.64
C VAL A 8 30.34 25.45 -2.45
N GLU A 9 30.33 26.09 -1.27
CA GLU A 9 29.64 25.56 -0.09
C GLU A 9 28.13 25.35 -0.35
N TRP A 10 27.47 26.33 -0.94
CA TRP A 10 26.04 26.22 -1.28
C TRP A 10 25.76 25.06 -2.26
N VAL A 11 26.59 24.88 -3.27
CA VAL A 11 26.44 23.79 -4.25
C VAL A 11 26.62 22.42 -3.55
N VAL A 12 27.58 22.30 -2.65
CA VAL A 12 27.80 21.04 -1.90
C VAL A 12 26.63 20.74 -0.97
N ILE A 13 26.12 21.75 -0.25
CA ILE A 13 24.98 21.57 0.68
C ILE A 13 23.71 21.20 -0.11
N VAL A 14 23.37 21.95 -1.13
CA VAL A 14 22.15 21.71 -1.93
C VAL A 14 22.25 20.39 -2.69
N GLY A 15 23.40 20.09 -3.28
CA GLY A 15 23.66 18.81 -3.94
C GLY A 15 23.59 17.63 -2.99
N GLY A 16 24.15 17.76 -1.78
CA GLY A 16 24.07 16.73 -0.73
C GLY A 16 22.64 16.48 -0.27
N LEU A 17 21.86 17.53 -0.05
CA LEU A 17 20.43 17.40 0.32
C LEU A 17 19.61 16.74 -0.80
N PHE A 18 19.89 17.06 -2.05
CA PHE A 18 19.20 16.48 -3.19
C PHE A 18 19.50 14.98 -3.33
N LEU A 19 20.76 14.60 -3.21
CA LEU A 19 21.17 13.18 -3.21
C LEU A 19 20.54 12.43 -2.06
N PHE A 20 20.55 13.01 -0.85
CA PHE A 20 19.90 12.38 0.31
C PHE A 20 18.41 12.15 0.10
N ALA A 21 17.68 13.15 -0.41
CA ALA A 21 16.28 13.04 -0.73
C ALA A 21 16.01 11.97 -1.80
N PHE A 22 16.86 11.89 -2.82
CA PHE A 22 16.76 10.88 -3.88
C PHE A 22 16.93 9.45 -3.33
N PHE A 23 17.95 9.21 -2.52
CA PHE A 23 18.16 7.88 -1.91
C PHE A 23 17.05 7.52 -0.92
N ALA A 24 16.56 8.47 -0.12
CA ALA A 24 15.44 8.25 0.79
C ALA A 24 14.15 7.87 0.04
N ASN A 25 13.84 8.52 -1.06
CA ASN A 25 12.69 8.20 -1.90
C ASN A 25 12.81 6.81 -2.54
N LYS A 26 13.98 6.43 -3.05
CA LYS A 26 14.23 5.11 -3.61
C LYS A 26 14.02 4.01 -2.57
N LYS A 27 14.49 4.22 -1.33
CA LYS A 27 14.29 3.29 -0.22
C LYS A 27 12.81 3.15 0.14
N ARG A 28 12.07 4.25 0.25
CA ARG A 28 10.63 4.23 0.56
C ARG A 28 9.82 3.48 -0.50
N LYS A 29 10.09 3.72 -1.78
CA LYS A 29 9.44 3.02 -2.89
C LYS A 29 9.67 1.51 -2.80
N ARG A 30 10.90 1.09 -2.55
CA ARG A 30 11.26 -0.32 -2.38
C ARG A 30 10.54 -0.96 -1.20
N GLN A 31 10.52 -0.31 -0.04
CA GLN A 31 9.79 -0.79 1.13
C GLN A 31 8.29 -0.93 0.87
N SER A 32 7.68 0.01 0.15
CA SER A 32 6.28 -0.08 -0.26
C SER A 32 6.01 -1.30 -1.16
N GLN A 33 6.92 -1.61 -2.09
CA GLN A 33 6.82 -2.79 -2.95
C GLN A 33 6.96 -4.11 -2.15
N ILE A 34 7.92 -4.18 -1.23
CA ILE A 34 8.06 -5.34 -0.31
C ILE A 34 6.76 -5.53 0.48
N TYR A 35 6.21 -4.45 1.02
CA TYR A 35 5.00 -4.50 1.83
C TYR A 35 3.77 -4.96 1.02
N SER A 36 3.61 -4.51 -0.23
CA SER A 36 2.51 -4.97 -1.09
C SER A 36 2.58 -6.47 -1.35
N ILE A 37 3.77 -7.02 -1.65
CA ILE A 37 3.95 -8.46 -1.87
C ILE A 37 3.60 -9.25 -0.60
N ILE A 38 3.97 -8.74 0.57
CA ILE A 38 3.66 -9.38 1.86
C ILE A 38 2.15 -9.37 2.13
N VAL A 39 1.47 -8.27 1.84
CA VAL A 39 0.01 -8.15 2.00
C VAL A 39 -0.73 -9.08 1.05
N ASP A 40 -0.29 -9.17 -0.20
CA ASP A 40 -0.92 -10.00 -1.23
C ASP A 40 -0.73 -11.50 -0.96
N ALA A 41 0.37 -11.88 -0.30
CA ALA A 41 0.63 -13.28 0.07
C ALA A 41 -0.35 -13.84 1.11
N ASP A 42 -1.02 -13.00 1.89
CA ASP A 42 -2.05 -13.30 2.92
C ASP A 42 -1.76 -14.58 3.77
N GLY A 43 -0.49 -14.85 4.02
CA GLY A 43 0.01 -16.03 4.74
C GLY A 43 0.67 -15.68 6.07
N GLU A 44 0.66 -16.64 7.01
CA GLU A 44 1.43 -16.54 8.27
C GLU A 44 2.93 -16.68 8.02
N THR A 45 3.29 -17.48 7.01
CA THR A 45 4.68 -17.73 6.62
C THR A 45 4.86 -17.42 5.14
N ILE A 46 5.81 -16.54 4.83
CA ILE A 46 6.09 -16.11 3.47
C ILE A 46 7.52 -16.49 3.11
N PRO A 47 7.75 -17.31 2.07
CA PRO A 47 9.10 -17.62 1.60
C PRO A 47 9.78 -16.33 1.13
N MET A 48 10.98 -16.05 1.65
CA MET A 48 11.78 -14.90 1.25
C MET A 48 12.13 -14.92 -0.24
N GLN A 49 12.22 -16.12 -0.83
CA GLN A 49 12.47 -16.33 -2.24
C GLN A 49 11.43 -15.63 -3.13
N ASN A 50 10.16 -15.60 -2.73
CA ASN A 50 9.11 -14.93 -3.49
C ASN A 50 9.32 -13.41 -3.54
N ILE A 51 9.77 -12.83 -2.43
CA ILE A 51 10.07 -11.39 -2.35
C ILE A 51 11.35 -11.07 -3.15
N MET A 52 12.37 -11.92 -3.00
CA MET A 52 13.66 -11.75 -3.69
C MET A 52 13.50 -11.83 -5.21
N SER A 53 12.77 -12.83 -5.70
CA SER A 53 12.54 -13.02 -7.15
C SER A 53 11.69 -11.91 -7.76
N ALA A 54 10.63 -11.47 -7.07
CA ALA A 54 9.75 -10.41 -7.54
C ALA A 54 10.46 -9.05 -7.66
N LEU A 55 11.42 -8.78 -6.77
CA LEU A 55 12.15 -7.51 -6.74
C LEU A 55 13.58 -7.59 -7.31
N GLN A 56 14.02 -8.77 -7.71
CA GLN A 56 15.39 -9.06 -8.18
C GLN A 56 16.45 -8.57 -7.19
N MET A 57 16.24 -8.87 -5.91
CA MET A 57 17.08 -8.41 -4.80
C MET A 57 17.69 -9.58 -4.03
N ASP A 58 18.85 -9.33 -3.44
CA ASP A 58 19.53 -10.29 -2.57
C ASP A 58 18.86 -10.40 -1.19
N PHE A 59 19.03 -11.54 -0.53
CA PHE A 59 18.48 -11.83 0.79
C PHE A 59 18.89 -10.79 1.85
N SER A 60 20.15 -10.37 1.84
CA SER A 60 20.68 -9.40 2.81
C SER A 60 19.96 -8.07 2.75
N THR A 61 19.71 -7.56 1.52
CA THR A 61 19.02 -6.29 1.31
C THR A 61 17.54 -6.38 1.70
N VAL A 62 16.85 -7.46 1.28
CA VAL A 62 15.43 -7.69 1.64
C VAL A 62 15.28 -7.85 3.16
N SER A 63 16.13 -8.62 3.80
CA SER A 63 16.13 -8.83 5.25
C SER A 63 16.35 -7.53 6.04
N LYS A 64 17.31 -6.70 5.62
CA LYS A 64 17.55 -5.38 6.22
C LYS A 64 16.35 -4.45 6.09
N ASP A 65 15.72 -4.45 4.92
CA ASP A 65 14.54 -3.61 4.69
C ASP A 65 13.34 -4.08 5.52
N ILE A 66 13.07 -5.38 5.60
CA ILE A 66 12.00 -5.94 6.43
C ILE A 66 12.25 -5.65 7.92
N ASN A 67 13.47 -5.82 8.42
CA ASN A 67 13.81 -5.48 9.79
C ASN A 67 13.60 -3.98 10.08
N ALA A 68 14.02 -3.11 9.17
CA ALA A 68 13.78 -1.68 9.31
C ALA A 68 12.28 -1.33 9.29
N MET A 69 11.47 -2.06 8.51
CA MET A 69 10.02 -1.90 8.44
C MET A 69 9.31 -2.44 9.69
N SER A 70 9.80 -3.52 10.30
CA SER A 70 9.23 -4.09 11.53
C SER A 70 9.38 -3.16 12.74
N ILE A 71 10.46 -2.39 12.78
CA ILE A 71 10.72 -1.38 13.80
C ILE A 71 9.89 -0.12 13.53
N ASN A 72 9.69 0.21 12.26
CA ASN A 72 8.96 1.40 11.84
C ASN A 72 7.45 1.18 11.99
N GLY A 73 6.77 1.98 12.82
CA GLY A 73 5.32 1.85 13.09
C GLY A 73 4.39 2.00 11.87
N ASN A 74 4.93 2.42 10.71
CA ASN A 74 4.17 2.61 9.49
C ASN A 74 3.71 1.29 8.83
N TYR A 75 4.30 0.16 9.22
CA TYR A 75 4.01 -1.16 8.66
C TYR A 75 3.40 -2.10 9.71
N PRO A 76 2.10 -1.95 10.03
CA PRO A 76 1.48 -2.62 11.16
C PRO A 76 1.48 -4.15 11.06
N LEU A 77 1.50 -4.72 9.84
CA LEU A 77 1.54 -6.16 9.61
C LEU A 77 2.89 -6.76 10.03
N LEU A 78 3.98 -6.02 9.81
CA LEU A 78 5.34 -6.47 10.12
C LEU A 78 5.74 -6.27 11.58
N ARG A 79 4.93 -5.61 12.37
CA ARG A 79 5.21 -5.42 13.80
C ARG A 79 5.14 -6.77 14.51
N ASN A 80 6.22 -7.16 15.19
CA ASN A 80 6.41 -8.48 15.80
C ASN A 80 6.58 -9.64 14.80
N SER A 81 6.87 -9.35 13.52
CA SER A 81 7.34 -10.37 12.58
C SER A 81 8.81 -10.65 12.83
N HIS A 82 9.24 -11.86 12.48
CA HIS A 82 10.66 -12.24 12.51
C HIS A 82 11.02 -13.05 11.26
N ILE A 83 12.31 -13.00 10.92
CA ILE A 83 12.85 -13.76 9.78
C ILE A 83 13.55 -14.99 10.35
N ASP A 84 13.07 -16.16 9.96
CA ASP A 84 13.80 -17.43 10.19
C ASP A 84 14.85 -17.56 9.08
N ILE A 85 16.10 -17.27 9.44
CA ILE A 85 17.22 -17.29 8.49
C ILE A 85 17.50 -18.73 8.00
N GLY A 86 17.33 -19.74 8.87
CA GLY A 86 17.59 -21.14 8.51
C GLY A 86 16.63 -21.66 7.44
N LYS A 87 15.38 -21.26 7.50
CA LYS A 87 14.34 -21.65 6.54
C LYS A 87 14.11 -20.62 5.45
N GLN A 88 14.74 -19.45 5.55
CA GLN A 88 14.52 -18.30 4.66
C GLN A 88 13.04 -17.91 4.51
N ILE A 89 12.33 -17.86 5.63
CA ILE A 89 10.91 -17.49 5.68
C ILE A 89 10.72 -16.27 6.58
N LEU A 90 9.76 -15.44 6.19
CA LEU A 90 9.22 -14.37 7.03
C LEU A 90 8.01 -14.93 7.79
N VAL A 91 8.04 -14.87 9.12
CA VAL A 91 6.94 -15.28 9.99
C VAL A 91 6.20 -14.05 10.48
N ILE A 92 4.91 -13.97 10.19
CA ILE A 92 4.04 -12.86 10.58
C ILE A 92 3.17 -13.29 11.76
N SER A 93 2.98 -12.41 12.74
CA SER A 93 2.15 -12.70 13.91
C SER A 93 0.68 -12.88 13.52
N LYS A 94 0.05 -13.99 13.96
CA LYS A 94 -1.37 -14.33 13.73
C LYS A 94 -2.33 -13.19 14.10
N ASP A 95 -2.12 -12.56 15.24
CA ASP A 95 -2.95 -11.44 15.72
C ASP A 95 -2.99 -10.28 14.74
N ARG A 96 -1.88 -10.05 14.01
CA ARG A 96 -1.78 -8.97 13.03
C ARG A 96 -2.49 -9.29 11.74
N LEU A 97 -2.38 -10.54 11.27
CA LEU A 97 -3.11 -11.04 10.11
C LEU A 97 -4.62 -10.98 10.34
N GLU A 98 -5.11 -11.48 11.47
CA GLU A 98 -6.53 -11.41 11.80
C GLU A 98 -7.04 -9.98 11.89
N LYS A 99 -6.26 -9.08 12.51
CA LYS A 99 -6.63 -7.67 12.62
C LYS A 99 -6.70 -6.99 11.25
N GLN A 100 -5.84 -7.37 10.32
CA GLN A 100 -5.88 -6.87 8.95
C GLN A 100 -7.08 -7.42 8.18
N ARG A 101 -7.33 -8.73 8.22
CA ARG A 101 -8.50 -9.38 7.60
C ARG A 101 -9.82 -8.75 8.08
N ARG A 102 -9.95 -8.48 9.40
CA ARG A 102 -11.12 -7.79 9.96
C ARG A 102 -11.27 -6.35 9.44
N LYS A 103 -10.17 -5.63 9.19
CA LYS A 103 -10.23 -4.28 8.59
C LYS A 103 -10.67 -4.34 7.13
N THR A 104 -10.07 -5.24 6.34
CA THR A 104 -10.40 -5.40 4.92
C THR A 104 -11.86 -5.84 4.74
N SER A 105 -12.35 -6.79 5.57
CA SER A 105 -13.75 -7.22 5.51
C SER A 105 -14.74 -6.09 5.87
N LYS A 106 -14.39 -5.20 6.81
CA LYS A 106 -15.20 -4.03 7.15
C LYS A 106 -15.24 -3.00 6.01
N ILE A 107 -14.13 -2.80 5.32
CA ILE A 107 -14.04 -1.88 4.18
C ILE A 107 -14.87 -2.43 3.01
N ASN A 108 -14.73 -3.72 2.68
CA ASN A 108 -15.50 -4.36 1.63
C ASN A 108 -17.01 -4.35 1.95
N LYS A 109 -17.40 -4.56 3.23
CA LYS A 109 -18.80 -4.49 3.65
C LYS A 109 -19.35 -3.06 3.55
N LYS A 110 -18.52 -2.04 3.76
CA LYS A 110 -18.91 -0.63 3.61
C LYS A 110 -19.03 -0.22 2.14
N HIS A 111 -18.21 -0.76 1.25
CA HIS A 111 -18.32 -0.55 -0.20
C HIS A 111 -19.44 -1.38 -0.83
N SER A 112 -19.76 -2.54 -0.27
CA SER A 112 -20.91 -3.36 -0.71
C SER A 112 -22.25 -2.81 -0.21
N ALA A 113 -22.25 -1.98 0.84
CA ALA A 113 -23.45 -1.35 1.40
C ALA A 113 -23.80 -0.01 0.70
N THR A 114 -22.99 0.51 -0.20
CA THR A 114 -23.37 1.42 -1.24
C THR A 114 -23.93 0.60 -2.43
N ASP A 115 -24.82 -0.33 -2.13
CA ASP A 115 -25.68 -0.93 -3.11
C ASP A 115 -26.49 0.22 -3.73
N LEU A 116 -26.13 0.53 -4.96
CA LEU A 116 -26.86 1.46 -5.80
C LEU A 116 -28.24 0.81 -5.98
N THR A 117 -29.17 1.11 -5.08
CA THR A 117 -30.55 0.71 -5.26
C THR A 117 -31.00 1.28 -6.59
N VAL A 118 -31.06 0.41 -7.59
CA VAL A 118 -31.49 0.75 -8.93
C VAL A 118 -33.02 0.69 -8.93
N ILE A 119 -33.67 1.76 -9.36
CA ILE A 119 -35.12 1.80 -9.59
C ILE A 119 -35.34 1.64 -11.08
N GLU A 120 -36.18 0.67 -11.46
CA GLU A 120 -36.58 0.48 -12.81
C GLU A 120 -37.79 1.40 -13.15
N CYS A 121 -37.66 2.19 -14.19
CA CYS A 121 -38.72 3.08 -14.61
C CYS A 121 -39.92 2.28 -15.16
N LYS A 122 -41.10 2.48 -14.62
CA LYS A 122 -42.31 1.79 -15.00
C LYS A 122 -42.77 2.12 -16.45
N HIS A 123 -42.33 3.24 -17.01
CA HIS A 123 -42.71 3.70 -18.33
C HIS A 123 -41.81 3.17 -19.46
N CYS A 124 -40.49 3.17 -19.23
CA CYS A 124 -39.55 2.78 -20.30
C CYS A 124 -38.66 1.60 -19.92
N GLY A 125 -38.75 1.03 -18.69
CA GLY A 125 -37.93 -0.09 -18.23
C GLY A 125 -36.47 0.27 -17.92
N ALA A 126 -36.08 1.52 -18.09
CA ALA A 126 -34.68 1.92 -17.87
C ALA A 126 -34.33 1.93 -16.39
N LYS A 127 -33.11 1.48 -16.07
CA LYS A 127 -32.56 1.42 -14.71
C LYS A 127 -31.96 2.77 -14.31
N ASN A 128 -32.53 3.40 -13.29
CA ASN A 128 -32.09 4.68 -12.73
C ASN A 128 -31.49 4.48 -11.34
N LYS A 129 -30.53 5.34 -10.94
CA LYS A 129 -29.98 5.34 -9.58
C LYS A 129 -30.99 5.98 -8.63
N LYS A 130 -31.36 5.29 -7.55
CA LYS A 130 -32.22 5.83 -6.50
C LYS A 130 -31.61 7.09 -5.88
N GLY A 131 -32.34 8.21 -5.90
CA GLY A 131 -31.90 9.47 -5.29
C GLY A 131 -31.08 10.42 -6.20
N SER A 132 -30.86 10.08 -7.47
CA SER A 132 -30.19 11.00 -8.41
C SER A 132 -31.15 12.01 -9.03
N SER A 133 -32.42 11.67 -9.19
CA SER A 133 -33.49 12.57 -9.65
C SER A 133 -34.85 11.95 -9.31
N SER A 134 -35.90 12.77 -9.24
CA SER A 134 -37.28 12.33 -9.11
C SER A 134 -37.88 11.88 -10.45
N GLU A 135 -37.13 12.05 -11.53
CA GLU A 135 -37.55 11.76 -12.89
C GLU A 135 -36.58 10.80 -13.58
N CYS A 136 -37.08 9.97 -14.46
CA CYS A 136 -36.27 9.04 -15.23
C CYS A 136 -35.34 9.79 -16.19
N GLN A 137 -34.05 9.50 -16.13
CA GLN A 137 -33.01 10.14 -16.96
C GLN A 137 -33.17 9.86 -18.47
N TYR A 138 -33.97 8.84 -18.84
CA TYR A 138 -34.15 8.42 -20.23
C TYR A 138 -35.44 8.88 -20.84
N CYS A 139 -36.56 8.90 -20.10
CA CYS A 139 -37.87 9.27 -20.67
C CYS A 139 -38.54 10.45 -19.96
N GLY A 140 -37.91 11.00 -18.88
CA GLY A 140 -38.46 12.13 -18.15
C GLY A 140 -39.69 11.83 -17.26
N SER A 141 -40.14 10.58 -17.20
CA SER A 141 -41.31 10.21 -16.39
C SER A 141 -40.92 10.15 -14.89
N PRO A 142 -41.84 10.45 -13.95
CA PRO A 142 -41.58 10.34 -12.55
C PRO A 142 -41.26 8.90 -12.14
N LEU A 143 -40.28 8.73 -11.21
CA LEU A 143 -39.78 7.44 -10.71
C LEU A 143 -40.48 7.02 -9.44
#